data_0e90ed114064dc9dbbce0f9888f197cb
#
_entry.id   0e90ed114064dc9dbbce0f9888f197cb
#
_cell.length_a   1.000
_cell.length_b   1.000
_cell.length_c   1.000
_cell.angle_alpha   90.00
_cell.angle_beta   90.00
_cell.angle_gamma   90.00
#
_symmetry.space_group_name_H-M   'P 1'
#
loop_
_entity.id
_entity.type
_entity.pdbx_description
1 polymer ?
#
loop_
_entity_poly.entity_id
_entity_poly.type
_entity_poly.pdbx_seq_one_letter_code
_entity_poly.pdbx_strand_id
1 'polypeptide(L)'
;MKQPNRKIDVIIPAYNVADEILFRCLASIACQDIVKDLDVTIVDDASETQNYAEVAKQFEPFMNIRILRYETNGGPGVARQYGIDNTENGYFTCIDADDTFNGSFALKALRNGIEINGGIYHTCVGVFDEVHEEGLAPGDGPILLPHEQDLVWMFGKLYRRSFIEKYNIRFHETSRANEDNGFNTLIRLCSNDYEQINFIAAHVYYWHENPNSITRANDCQYSYGGSERDSFYGYVENMIYAIKEAKKRNPYNGGITMWAVGCMLHIYEYYIECVARASEHAPSNFKSCKRFYDEVYKAIEPDISDAMLAQHYNDVMRNAYIGDKLNGIIPCMSIYEFLNKLKEN
;
A
#
# COMPACT_ATOMS: atom_id res chain seq x y z
N MET A 1 -24.15 -22.14 14.58
CA MET A 1 -23.07 -21.49 13.79
C MET A 1 -21.96 -21.16 14.77
N LYS A 2 -20.70 -21.55 14.49
CA LYS A 2 -19.55 -21.10 15.29
C LYS A 2 -19.51 -19.56 15.21
N GLN A 3 -19.29 -18.89 16.34
CA GLN A 3 -19.04 -17.45 16.31
C GLN A 3 -17.83 -17.19 15.40
N PRO A 4 -17.87 -16.15 14.54
CA PRO A 4 -16.73 -15.82 13.70
C PRO A 4 -15.52 -15.54 14.61
N ASN A 5 -14.36 -16.01 14.19
CA ASN A 5 -13.11 -15.70 14.88
C ASN A 5 -12.85 -14.18 14.79
N ARG A 6 -12.95 -13.48 15.93
CA ARG A 6 -12.81 -12.02 16.02
C ARG A 6 -11.39 -11.57 16.37
N LYS A 7 -10.48 -12.51 16.56
CA LYS A 7 -9.08 -12.18 16.80
C LYS A 7 -8.43 -11.54 15.59
N ILE A 8 -7.41 -10.75 15.86
CA ILE A 8 -6.64 -10.00 14.88
C ILE A 8 -5.19 -10.50 14.91
N ASP A 9 -4.66 -10.90 13.77
CA ASP A 9 -3.23 -11.05 13.58
C ASP A 9 -2.60 -9.69 13.29
N VAL A 10 -1.63 -9.28 14.11
CA VAL A 10 -0.81 -8.09 13.90
C VAL A 10 0.53 -8.53 13.34
N ILE A 11 0.79 -8.20 12.09
CA ILE A 11 1.97 -8.63 11.34
C ILE A 11 2.95 -7.47 11.25
N ILE A 12 4.19 -7.67 11.71
CA ILE A 12 5.24 -6.67 11.78
C ILE A 12 6.42 -7.13 10.91
N PRO A 13 6.58 -6.65 9.67
CA PRO A 13 7.80 -6.90 8.91
C PRO A 13 8.98 -6.17 9.58
N ALA A 14 10.09 -6.83 9.78
CA ALA A 14 11.27 -6.26 10.43
C ALA A 14 12.56 -6.68 9.73
N TYR A 15 13.41 -5.72 9.40
CA TYR A 15 14.76 -5.94 8.86
C TYR A 15 15.75 -4.95 9.43
N ASN A 16 16.69 -5.43 10.22
CA ASN A 16 17.71 -4.62 10.89
C ASN A 16 17.16 -3.42 11.68
N VAL A 17 15.95 -3.56 12.25
CA VAL A 17 15.30 -2.53 13.07
C VAL A 17 15.94 -2.51 14.46
N ALA A 18 16.31 -1.33 14.96
CA ALA A 18 16.86 -1.19 16.31
C ALA A 18 15.84 -1.59 17.39
N ASP A 19 16.34 -2.16 18.49
CA ASP A 19 15.51 -2.70 19.56
C ASP A 19 14.57 -1.64 20.17
N GLU A 20 15.05 -0.41 20.33
CA GLU A 20 14.26 0.70 20.89
C GLU A 20 13.10 1.11 19.98
N ILE A 21 13.32 1.04 18.67
CA ILE A 21 12.30 1.35 17.67
C ILE A 21 11.21 0.27 17.69
N LEU A 22 11.61 -1.00 17.61
CA LEU A 22 10.68 -2.12 17.69
C LEU A 22 9.96 -2.16 19.05
N PHE A 23 10.64 -1.83 20.16
CA PHE A 23 10.02 -1.73 21.48
C PHE A 23 8.86 -0.71 21.48
N ARG A 24 9.05 0.47 20.87
CA ARG A 24 8.01 1.50 20.76
C ARG A 24 6.79 0.98 19.99
N CYS A 25 7.00 0.30 18.88
CA CYS A 25 5.95 -0.34 18.10
C CYS A 25 5.17 -1.35 18.96
N LEU A 26 5.86 -2.31 19.59
CA LEU A 26 5.27 -3.34 20.43
C LEU A 26 4.53 -2.76 21.64
N ALA A 27 5.05 -1.69 22.26
CA ALA A 27 4.37 -0.99 23.36
C ALA A 27 3.02 -0.42 22.93
N SER A 28 2.94 0.15 21.71
CA SER A 28 1.68 0.67 21.17
C SER A 28 0.62 -0.42 20.96
N ILE A 29 1.07 -1.65 20.63
CA ILE A 29 0.20 -2.82 20.47
C ILE A 29 -0.23 -3.35 21.83
N ALA A 30 0.70 -3.46 22.78
CA ALA A 30 0.41 -3.92 24.14
C ALA A 30 -0.58 -3.03 24.90
N CYS A 31 -0.64 -1.73 24.54
CA CYS A 31 -1.57 -0.75 25.10
C CYS A 31 -2.98 -0.80 24.50
N GLN A 32 -3.27 -1.67 23.51
CA GLN A 32 -4.60 -1.74 22.90
C GLN A 32 -5.64 -2.33 23.87
N ASP A 33 -6.83 -1.74 23.93
CA ASP A 33 -7.95 -2.19 24.77
C ASP A 33 -8.34 -3.63 24.52
N ILE A 34 -8.07 -4.13 23.33
CA ILE A 34 -8.41 -5.49 22.88
C ILE A 34 -7.16 -6.38 22.78
N VAL A 35 -6.09 -6.07 23.50
CA VAL A 35 -4.80 -6.79 23.42
C VAL A 35 -4.93 -8.31 23.60
N LYS A 36 -5.92 -8.80 24.36
CA LYS A 36 -6.19 -10.23 24.53
C LYS A 36 -6.79 -10.91 23.28
N ASP A 37 -7.29 -10.12 22.35
CA ASP A 37 -7.79 -10.59 21.05
C ASP A 37 -6.71 -10.46 19.96
N LEU A 38 -5.48 -10.07 20.30
CA LEU A 38 -4.37 -9.88 19.36
C LEU A 38 -3.38 -11.03 19.44
N ASP A 39 -2.98 -11.52 18.27
CA ASP A 39 -1.83 -12.43 18.11
C ASP A 39 -0.78 -11.68 17.26
N VAL A 40 0.37 -11.37 17.87
CA VAL A 40 1.43 -10.55 17.25
C VAL A 40 2.47 -11.45 16.62
N THR A 41 2.82 -11.17 15.38
CA THR A 41 3.86 -11.90 14.65
C THR A 41 4.88 -10.93 14.09
N ILE A 42 6.08 -10.93 14.64
CA ILE A 42 7.24 -10.27 14.04
C ILE A 42 7.76 -11.19 12.93
N VAL A 43 7.88 -10.66 11.73
CA VAL A 43 8.47 -11.38 10.59
C VAL A 43 9.84 -10.79 10.31
N ASP A 44 10.86 -11.49 10.74
CA ASP A 44 12.26 -11.14 10.55
C ASP A 44 12.70 -11.49 9.12
N ASP A 45 12.84 -10.46 8.28
CA ASP A 45 13.23 -10.54 6.88
C ASP A 45 14.77 -10.74 6.73
N ALA A 46 15.29 -11.78 7.38
CA ALA A 46 16.71 -12.15 7.38
C ALA A 46 17.63 -11.03 7.91
N SER A 47 17.29 -10.41 9.04
CA SER A 47 18.14 -9.40 9.69
C SER A 47 19.56 -9.94 9.96
N GLU A 48 20.56 -9.13 9.65
CA GLU A 48 21.97 -9.51 9.82
C GLU A 48 22.50 -9.13 11.20
N THR A 49 21.99 -8.04 11.76
CA THR A 49 22.54 -7.40 12.96
C THR A 49 21.61 -7.45 14.17
N GLN A 50 20.37 -7.90 13.99
CA GLN A 50 19.35 -7.87 15.03
C GLN A 50 18.80 -9.27 15.35
N ASN A 51 18.49 -9.47 16.62
CA ASN A 51 17.77 -10.63 17.13
C ASN A 51 16.62 -10.14 18.02
N TYR A 52 15.42 -10.17 17.51
CA TYR A 52 14.22 -9.60 18.15
C TYR A 52 13.71 -10.40 19.37
N ALA A 53 14.33 -11.53 19.71
CA ALA A 53 13.86 -12.41 20.77
C ALA A 53 13.84 -11.72 22.15
N GLU A 54 14.88 -10.95 22.48
CA GLU A 54 14.97 -10.28 23.79
C GLU A 54 13.95 -9.14 23.93
N VAL A 55 13.66 -8.42 22.84
CA VAL A 55 12.61 -7.40 22.83
C VAL A 55 11.23 -8.05 22.92
N ALA A 56 10.95 -9.05 22.11
CA ALA A 56 9.67 -9.77 22.11
C ALA A 56 9.35 -10.38 23.48
N LYS A 57 10.34 -10.98 24.15
CA LYS A 57 10.20 -11.59 25.47
C LYS A 57 9.67 -10.63 26.54
N GLN A 58 9.96 -9.33 26.43
CA GLN A 58 9.47 -8.33 27.37
C GLN A 58 7.95 -8.15 27.27
N PHE A 59 7.37 -8.50 26.14
CA PHE A 59 5.93 -8.35 25.87
C PHE A 59 5.11 -9.62 26.04
N GLU A 60 5.73 -10.81 26.16
CA GLU A 60 5.05 -12.08 26.42
C GLU A 60 4.07 -12.04 27.61
N PRO A 61 4.34 -11.33 28.73
CA PRO A 61 3.39 -11.23 29.83
C PRO A 61 2.09 -10.47 29.48
N PHE A 62 2.11 -9.64 28.42
CA PHE A 62 1.02 -8.73 28.07
C PHE A 62 0.19 -9.22 26.89
N MET A 63 0.85 -9.84 25.90
CA MET A 63 0.21 -10.27 24.65
C MET A 63 0.80 -11.56 24.11
N ASN A 64 0.05 -12.25 23.23
CA ASN A 64 0.60 -13.37 22.48
C ASN A 64 1.50 -12.84 21.37
N ILE A 65 2.78 -13.18 21.42
CA ILE A 65 3.80 -12.68 20.47
C ILE A 65 4.71 -13.82 20.05
N ARG A 66 5.06 -13.85 18.77
CA ARG A 66 6.02 -14.80 18.21
C ARG A 66 6.86 -14.15 17.11
N ILE A 67 7.98 -14.81 16.79
CA ILE A 67 8.88 -14.40 15.71
C ILE A 67 8.87 -15.49 14.65
N LEU A 68 8.68 -15.09 13.40
CA LEU A 68 8.95 -15.91 12.23
C LEU A 68 10.17 -15.33 11.52
N ARG A 69 11.03 -16.20 11.00
CA ARG A 69 12.23 -15.80 10.25
C ARG A 69 12.41 -16.71 9.05
N TYR A 70 12.91 -16.14 7.96
CA TYR A 70 13.42 -16.88 6.80
C TYR A 70 14.82 -16.38 6.43
N GLU A 71 15.53 -17.12 5.57
CA GLU A 71 16.99 -16.97 5.43
C GLU A 71 17.43 -15.89 4.46
N THR A 72 16.56 -15.41 3.57
CA THR A 72 16.93 -14.50 2.48
C THR A 72 16.03 -13.27 2.48
N ASN A 73 16.60 -12.08 2.57
CA ASN A 73 15.83 -10.84 2.53
C ASN A 73 14.98 -10.75 1.26
N GLY A 74 13.67 -10.72 1.45
CA GLY A 74 12.66 -10.64 0.40
C GLY A 74 12.03 -9.25 0.24
N GLY A 75 12.22 -8.37 1.22
CA GLY A 75 11.58 -7.06 1.30
C GLY A 75 10.21 -7.10 2.00
N PRO A 76 9.63 -5.92 2.25
CA PRO A 76 8.46 -5.80 3.12
C PRO A 76 7.21 -6.53 2.61
N GLY A 77 7.00 -6.58 1.29
CA GLY A 77 5.88 -7.31 0.69
C GLY A 77 5.96 -8.81 0.93
N VAL A 78 7.15 -9.40 0.77
CA VAL A 78 7.40 -10.83 1.03
C VAL A 78 7.23 -11.13 2.52
N ALA A 79 7.76 -10.27 3.39
CA ALA A 79 7.64 -10.43 4.83
C ALA A 79 6.17 -10.38 5.30
N ARG A 80 5.38 -9.40 4.80
CA ARG A 80 3.96 -9.30 5.10
C ARG A 80 3.21 -10.54 4.58
N GLN A 81 3.50 -10.98 3.35
CA GLN A 81 2.86 -12.19 2.80
C GLN A 81 3.19 -13.42 3.61
N TYR A 82 4.45 -13.59 4.04
CA TYR A 82 4.86 -14.72 4.89
C TYR A 82 4.13 -14.69 6.23
N GLY A 83 3.94 -13.52 6.83
CA GLY A 83 3.13 -13.34 8.02
C GLY A 83 1.66 -13.73 7.80
N ILE A 84 1.03 -13.31 6.70
CA ILE A 84 -0.34 -13.65 6.35
C ILE A 84 -0.50 -15.17 6.18
N ASP A 85 0.43 -15.82 5.48
CA ASP A 85 0.38 -17.26 5.19
C ASP A 85 0.59 -18.13 6.43
N ASN A 86 1.22 -17.61 7.48
CA ASN A 86 1.51 -18.33 8.72
C ASN A 86 0.62 -17.90 9.91
N THR A 87 -0.48 -17.21 9.65
CA THR A 87 -1.47 -16.77 10.64
C THR A 87 -2.88 -17.18 10.19
N GLU A 88 -3.87 -17.22 11.11
CA GLU A 88 -5.18 -17.81 10.81
C GLU A 88 -6.39 -17.10 11.45
N ASN A 89 -6.17 -15.97 12.13
CA ASN A 89 -7.27 -15.25 12.76
C ASN A 89 -8.21 -14.61 11.71
N GLY A 90 -9.43 -14.29 12.14
CA GLY A 90 -10.48 -13.78 11.24
C GLY A 90 -10.15 -12.44 10.59
N TYR A 91 -9.25 -11.70 11.22
CA TYR A 91 -8.76 -10.41 10.73
C TYR A 91 -7.24 -10.35 10.80
N PHE A 92 -6.64 -9.49 9.97
CA PHE A 92 -5.24 -9.13 10.12
C PHE A 92 -5.01 -7.65 9.81
N THR A 93 -3.95 -7.11 10.36
CA THR A 93 -3.39 -5.80 10.06
C THR A 93 -1.88 -5.92 9.91
N CYS A 94 -1.28 -5.03 9.13
CA CYS A 94 0.16 -4.86 9.10
C CYS A 94 0.54 -3.52 9.73
N ILE A 95 1.63 -3.50 10.47
CA ILE A 95 2.23 -2.29 11.03
C ILE A 95 3.72 -2.35 10.79
N ASP A 96 4.31 -1.27 10.30
CA ASP A 96 5.75 -1.21 10.09
C ASP A 96 6.46 -1.10 11.44
N ALA A 97 7.64 -1.73 11.56
CA ALA A 97 8.32 -1.90 12.85
C ALA A 97 8.77 -0.57 13.48
N ASP A 98 8.83 0.51 12.70
CA ASP A 98 9.15 1.87 13.14
C ASP A 98 7.94 2.75 13.43
N ASP A 99 6.72 2.25 13.22
CA ASP A 99 5.46 2.96 13.41
C ASP A 99 4.73 2.56 14.71
N THR A 100 3.62 3.26 15.02
CA THR A 100 2.80 2.96 16.20
C THR A 100 1.30 3.11 15.93
N PHE A 101 0.48 2.35 16.66
CA PHE A 101 -0.95 2.64 16.72
C PHE A 101 -1.23 3.87 17.57
N ASN A 102 -2.20 4.67 17.15
CA ASN A 102 -2.63 5.88 17.88
C ASN A 102 -3.61 5.52 18.99
N GLY A 103 -3.14 5.65 20.24
CA GLY A 103 -3.95 5.40 21.44
C GLY A 103 -4.38 3.94 21.63
N SER A 104 -5.20 3.67 22.62
CA SER A 104 -5.63 2.32 23.00
C SER A 104 -6.80 1.79 22.18
N PHE A 105 -7.47 2.62 21.39
CA PHE A 105 -8.72 2.29 20.68
C PHE A 105 -8.53 1.92 19.22
N ALA A 106 -7.34 2.08 18.67
CA ALA A 106 -7.10 2.00 17.24
C ALA A 106 -7.62 0.70 16.61
N LEU A 107 -7.15 -0.45 17.07
CA LEU A 107 -7.56 -1.75 16.54
C LEU A 107 -9.01 -2.10 16.82
N LYS A 108 -9.55 -1.64 17.96
CA LYS A 108 -10.97 -1.79 18.28
C LYS A 108 -11.85 -0.97 17.35
N ALA A 109 -11.46 0.26 17.03
CA ALA A 109 -12.17 1.13 16.09
C ALA A 109 -12.22 0.51 14.69
N LEU A 110 -11.08 0.04 14.19
CA LEU A 110 -11.00 -0.64 12.90
C LEU A 110 -11.87 -1.91 12.86
N ARG A 111 -11.83 -2.75 13.91
CA ARG A 111 -12.66 -3.97 13.98
C ARG A 111 -14.15 -3.63 14.00
N ASN A 112 -14.56 -2.65 14.79
CA ASN A 112 -15.95 -2.21 14.82
C ASN A 112 -16.38 -1.67 13.44
N GLY A 113 -15.50 -0.97 12.73
CA GLY A 113 -15.73 -0.48 11.38
C GLY A 113 -15.96 -1.60 10.35
N ILE A 114 -15.31 -2.76 10.50
CA ILE A 114 -15.59 -3.93 9.66
C ILE A 114 -16.92 -4.60 10.05
N GLU A 115 -17.24 -4.64 11.33
CA GLU A 115 -18.38 -5.40 11.87
C GLU A 115 -19.71 -4.63 11.81
N ILE A 116 -19.68 -3.32 11.62
CA ILE A 116 -20.89 -2.50 11.49
C ILE A 116 -21.76 -2.97 10.31
N ASN A 117 -23.05 -2.67 10.33
CA ASN A 117 -24.00 -3.02 9.29
C ASN A 117 -24.07 -4.54 8.98
N GLY A 118 -23.91 -5.39 10.02
CA GLY A 118 -23.95 -6.84 9.85
C GLY A 118 -22.68 -7.43 9.25
N GLY A 119 -21.58 -6.67 9.21
CA GLY A 119 -20.27 -7.17 8.78
C GLY A 119 -20.12 -7.31 7.26
N ILE A 120 -20.74 -6.44 6.50
CA ILE A 120 -20.65 -6.41 5.02
C ILE A 120 -19.26 -5.99 4.54
N TYR A 121 -18.48 -5.30 5.37
CA TYR A 121 -17.19 -4.77 5.00
C TYR A 121 -16.08 -5.82 5.13
N HIS A 122 -15.16 -5.81 4.17
CA HIS A 122 -13.96 -6.66 4.20
C HIS A 122 -12.69 -5.90 4.56
N THR A 123 -12.69 -4.58 4.46
CA THR A 123 -11.58 -3.70 4.83
C THR A 123 -12.13 -2.49 5.57
N CYS A 124 -11.44 -2.10 6.64
CA CYS A 124 -11.68 -0.84 7.32
C CYS A 124 -10.41 0.00 7.26
N VAL A 125 -10.57 1.28 6.93
CA VAL A 125 -9.49 2.26 6.80
C VAL A 125 -9.73 3.37 7.81
N GLY A 126 -8.76 3.65 8.66
CA GLY A 126 -8.74 4.78 9.57
C GLY A 126 -7.76 5.85 9.11
N VAL A 127 -7.78 6.99 9.80
CA VAL A 127 -6.86 8.10 9.55
C VAL A 127 -5.48 7.75 10.13
N PHE A 128 -4.43 8.13 9.44
CA PHE A 128 -3.08 8.13 9.98
C PHE A 128 -2.56 9.56 10.12
N ASP A 129 -1.64 9.75 11.06
CA ASP A 129 -0.96 11.01 11.30
C ASP A 129 0.54 10.84 11.10
N GLU A 130 1.22 11.87 10.63
CA GLU A 130 2.67 11.89 10.47
C GLU A 130 3.34 12.47 11.71
N VAL A 131 4.39 11.79 12.20
CA VAL A 131 5.20 12.24 13.36
C VAL A 131 6.60 12.54 12.87
N HIS A 132 6.98 13.79 12.91
CA HIS A 132 8.32 14.29 12.59
C HIS A 132 9.18 14.47 13.86
N GLU A 133 10.49 14.67 13.71
CA GLU A 133 11.40 14.93 14.84
C GLU A 133 10.96 16.08 15.75
N GLU A 134 10.27 17.08 15.20
CA GLU A 134 9.74 18.24 15.93
C GLU A 134 8.43 17.97 16.67
N GLY A 135 7.88 16.75 16.57
CA GLY A 135 6.61 16.34 17.15
C GLY A 135 5.55 16.00 16.11
N LEU A 136 4.30 15.87 16.56
CA LEU A 136 3.16 15.71 15.65
C LEU A 136 3.11 16.92 14.72
N ALA A 137 3.11 16.66 13.41
CA ALA A 137 2.73 17.70 12.47
C ALA A 137 1.35 18.21 12.91
N PRO A 138 1.21 19.52 13.21
CA PRO A 138 -0.09 20.02 13.63
C PRO A 138 -1.08 19.72 12.52
N GLY A 139 -2.04 18.88 12.83
CA GLY A 139 -3.20 18.68 11.98
C GLY A 139 -4.05 19.94 12.01
N ASP A 140 -3.58 21.01 11.38
CA ASP A 140 -4.24 22.32 11.34
C ASP A 140 -5.49 22.35 10.44
N GLY A 141 -5.98 21.17 10.06
CA GLY A 141 -7.16 21.03 9.23
C GLY A 141 -8.32 20.35 9.94
N PRO A 142 -9.54 20.49 9.41
CA PRO A 142 -10.66 19.67 9.86
C PRO A 142 -10.29 18.20 9.68
N ILE A 143 -10.76 17.35 10.63
CA ILE A 143 -10.62 15.89 10.50
C ILE A 143 -11.14 15.49 9.13
N LEU A 144 -10.21 15.18 8.22
CA LEU A 144 -10.57 14.68 6.91
C LEU A 144 -10.89 13.20 7.05
N LEU A 145 -12.03 12.78 6.50
CA LEU A 145 -12.31 11.35 6.36
C LEU A 145 -11.24 10.74 5.44
N PRO A 146 -10.74 9.54 5.77
CA PRO A 146 -9.91 8.79 4.85
C PRO A 146 -10.64 8.70 3.50
N HIS A 147 -9.91 8.85 2.44
CA HIS A 147 -10.46 8.76 1.08
C HIS A 147 -9.75 7.67 0.28
N GLU A 148 -10.13 7.51 -0.97
CA GLU A 148 -9.61 6.44 -1.82
C GLU A 148 -8.07 6.44 -1.96
N GLN A 149 -7.41 7.58 -1.85
CA GLN A 149 -5.95 7.67 -1.88
C GLN A 149 -5.30 6.99 -0.67
N ASP A 150 -5.99 6.94 0.48
CA ASP A 150 -5.48 6.25 1.67
C ASP A 150 -5.48 4.73 1.53
N LEU A 151 -6.04 4.19 0.44
CA LEU A 151 -5.89 2.77 0.09
C LEU A 151 -4.51 2.40 -0.45
N VAL A 152 -3.65 3.37 -0.75
CA VAL A 152 -2.32 3.10 -1.30
C VAL A 152 -1.45 2.36 -0.29
N TRP A 153 -1.33 2.88 0.92
CA TRP A 153 -0.43 2.37 1.96
C TRP A 153 -1.03 1.22 2.78
N MET A 154 -0.19 0.45 3.48
CA MET A 154 -0.65 -0.64 4.35
C MET A 154 -1.14 -0.16 5.71
N PHE A 155 -0.68 0.97 6.18
CA PHE A 155 -0.96 1.46 7.53
C PHE A 155 -2.39 1.95 7.73
N GLY A 156 -2.85 1.91 8.98
CA GLY A 156 -4.19 2.34 9.36
C GLY A 156 -5.33 1.46 8.84
N LYS A 157 -5.06 0.19 8.52
CA LYS A 157 -6.05 -0.72 7.91
C LYS A 157 -6.23 -2.02 8.69
N LEU A 158 -7.44 -2.55 8.61
CA LEU A 158 -7.78 -3.90 9.07
C LEU A 158 -8.46 -4.65 7.92
N TYR A 159 -8.03 -5.87 7.68
CA TYR A 159 -8.53 -6.73 6.60
C TYR A 159 -9.25 -7.95 7.16
N ARG A 160 -10.38 -8.32 6.54
CA ARG A 160 -11.07 -9.58 6.80
C ARG A 160 -10.38 -10.71 6.02
N ARG A 161 -9.82 -11.66 6.73
CA ARG A 161 -9.05 -12.78 6.13
C ARG A 161 -9.86 -13.56 5.10
N SER A 162 -11.12 -13.88 5.38
CA SER A 162 -11.95 -14.66 4.47
C SER A 162 -12.15 -14.01 3.09
N PHE A 163 -12.08 -12.67 2.99
CA PHE A 163 -12.11 -11.98 1.71
C PHE A 163 -10.79 -12.15 0.96
N ILE A 164 -9.68 -11.99 1.63
CA ILE A 164 -8.33 -12.15 1.07
C ILE A 164 -8.15 -13.59 0.55
N GLU A 165 -8.57 -14.58 1.31
CA GLU A 165 -8.53 -15.99 0.92
C GLU A 165 -9.47 -16.31 -0.24
N LYS A 166 -10.72 -15.81 -0.20
CA LYS A 166 -11.73 -16.00 -1.26
C LYS A 166 -11.19 -15.62 -2.63
N TYR A 167 -10.50 -14.50 -2.71
CA TYR A 167 -9.95 -13.98 -3.96
C TYR A 167 -8.46 -14.32 -4.15
N ASN A 168 -7.85 -15.09 -3.24
CA ASN A 168 -6.42 -15.40 -3.21
C ASN A 168 -5.55 -14.16 -3.41
N ILE A 169 -5.86 -13.08 -2.67
CA ILE A 169 -5.15 -11.81 -2.78
C ILE A 169 -3.77 -11.96 -2.13
N ARG A 170 -2.73 -11.61 -2.87
CA ARG A 170 -1.34 -11.75 -2.43
C ARG A 170 -0.53 -10.52 -2.81
N PHE A 171 0.54 -10.27 -2.08
CA PHE A 171 1.56 -9.32 -2.50
C PHE A 171 2.28 -9.80 -3.77
N HIS A 172 2.80 -8.86 -4.55
CA HIS A 172 3.66 -9.18 -5.69
C HIS A 172 5.05 -9.58 -5.19
N GLU A 173 5.47 -10.81 -5.46
CA GLU A 173 6.65 -11.41 -4.82
C GLU A 173 7.98 -10.80 -5.28
N THR A 174 8.03 -10.20 -6.46
CA THR A 174 9.29 -9.70 -7.06
C THR A 174 9.46 -8.19 -6.92
N SER A 175 8.44 -7.46 -6.51
CA SER A 175 8.52 -6.01 -6.34
C SER A 175 8.88 -5.64 -4.93
N ARG A 176 9.91 -4.80 -4.78
CA ARG A 176 10.40 -4.29 -3.49
C ARG A 176 9.99 -2.86 -3.18
N ALA A 177 9.22 -2.26 -4.07
CA ALA A 177 8.70 -0.91 -3.92
C ALA A 177 7.25 -0.84 -4.40
N ASN A 178 6.40 -0.07 -3.72
CA ASN A 178 4.96 0.05 -4.00
C ASN A 178 4.18 -1.29 -3.91
N GLU A 179 4.67 -2.25 -3.17
CA GLU A 179 4.02 -3.54 -2.96
C GLU A 179 2.68 -3.39 -2.23
N ASP A 180 2.61 -2.42 -1.33
CA ASP A 180 1.41 -2.00 -0.60
C ASP A 180 0.32 -1.45 -1.54
N ASN A 181 0.72 -0.57 -2.46
CA ASN A 181 -0.17 -0.04 -3.48
C ASN A 181 -0.72 -1.17 -4.38
N GLY A 182 0.13 -2.11 -4.79
CA GLY A 182 -0.28 -3.28 -5.57
C GLY A 182 -1.29 -4.16 -4.84
N PHE A 183 -1.03 -4.47 -3.58
CA PHE A 183 -1.90 -5.30 -2.74
C PHE A 183 -3.28 -4.63 -2.53
N ASN A 184 -3.29 -3.36 -2.14
CA ASN A 184 -4.53 -2.62 -1.91
C ASN A 184 -5.33 -2.37 -3.21
N THR A 185 -4.64 -2.12 -4.33
CA THR A 185 -5.27 -2.05 -5.65
C THR A 185 -5.95 -3.37 -6.01
N LEU A 186 -5.30 -4.50 -5.77
CA LEU A 186 -5.89 -5.81 -6.03
C LEU A 186 -7.13 -6.06 -5.15
N ILE A 187 -7.09 -5.70 -3.86
CA ILE A 187 -8.27 -5.72 -2.97
C ILE A 187 -9.43 -4.93 -3.59
N ARG A 188 -9.16 -3.69 -3.95
CA ARG A 188 -10.15 -2.78 -4.55
C ARG A 188 -10.76 -3.36 -5.82
N LEU A 189 -9.94 -3.87 -6.73
CA LEU A 189 -10.40 -4.43 -8.00
C LEU A 189 -11.09 -5.79 -7.86
N CYS A 190 -10.85 -6.53 -6.78
CA CYS A 190 -11.59 -7.74 -6.43
C CYS A 190 -12.90 -7.45 -5.71
N SER A 191 -13.07 -6.25 -5.14
CA SER A 191 -14.32 -5.83 -4.52
C SER A 191 -15.37 -5.62 -5.61
N ASN A 192 -16.59 -6.13 -5.39
CA ASN A 192 -17.71 -5.89 -6.32
C ASN A 192 -18.33 -4.52 -6.12
N ASP A 193 -18.06 -3.90 -4.97
CA ASP A 193 -18.73 -2.68 -4.52
C ASP A 193 -17.79 -1.91 -3.60
N TYR A 194 -17.68 -0.58 -3.78
CA TYR A 194 -16.95 0.29 -2.86
C TYR A 194 -17.54 0.28 -1.45
N GLU A 195 -18.81 -0.09 -1.32
CA GLU A 195 -19.49 -0.24 -0.04
C GLU A 195 -18.88 -1.31 0.85
N GLN A 196 -18.03 -2.18 0.31
CA GLN A 196 -17.32 -3.23 1.07
C GLN A 196 -16.04 -2.74 1.76
N ILE A 197 -15.62 -1.52 1.51
CA ILE A 197 -14.54 -0.84 2.20
C ILE A 197 -15.16 0.25 3.05
N ASN A 198 -14.90 0.22 4.36
CA ASN A 198 -15.39 1.24 5.28
C ASN A 198 -14.27 2.21 5.64
N PHE A 199 -14.55 3.49 5.57
CA PHE A 199 -13.66 4.57 5.99
C PHE A 199 -14.18 5.18 7.28
N ILE A 200 -13.35 5.23 8.32
CA ILE A 200 -13.71 5.78 9.63
C ILE A 200 -12.86 7.01 9.97
N ALA A 201 -13.47 8.01 10.57
CA ALA A 201 -12.79 9.25 11.01
C ALA A 201 -11.99 9.07 12.31
N ALA A 202 -11.53 7.86 12.61
CA ALA A 202 -10.71 7.60 13.77
C ALA A 202 -9.22 7.65 13.37
N HIS A 203 -8.45 8.44 14.10
CA HIS A 203 -7.01 8.48 13.99
C HIS A 203 -6.46 7.23 14.66
N VAL A 204 -5.93 6.29 13.88
CA VAL A 204 -5.58 4.94 14.34
C VAL A 204 -4.10 4.62 14.23
N TYR A 205 -3.34 5.43 13.53
CA TYR A 205 -1.96 5.10 13.18
C TYR A 205 -1.08 6.34 13.20
N TYR A 206 0.14 6.20 13.72
CA TYR A 206 1.21 7.18 13.62
C TYR A 206 2.32 6.63 12.72
N TRP A 207 2.48 7.28 11.57
CA TRP A 207 3.64 7.08 10.72
C TRP A 207 4.79 7.95 11.24
N HIS A 208 5.87 7.32 11.66
CA HIS A 208 7.03 8.02 12.19
C HIS A 208 8.06 8.27 11.09
N GLU A 209 8.49 9.51 10.95
CA GLU A 209 9.56 9.84 10.05
C GLU A 209 10.85 9.09 10.43
N ASN A 210 11.37 8.28 9.48
CA ASN A 210 12.62 7.55 9.65
C ASN A 210 13.59 7.97 8.54
N PRO A 211 14.65 8.75 8.86
CA PRO A 211 15.65 9.19 7.87
C PRO A 211 16.34 8.02 7.15
N ASN A 212 16.39 6.85 7.80
CA ASN A 212 17.01 5.64 7.26
C ASN A 212 16.04 4.72 6.52
N SER A 213 14.80 5.17 6.27
CA SER A 213 13.83 4.35 5.54
C SER A 213 14.30 4.09 4.11
N ILE A 214 13.88 2.96 3.54
CA ILE A 214 14.22 2.55 2.16
C ILE A 214 13.86 3.65 1.15
N THR A 215 12.79 4.38 1.37
CA THR A 215 12.32 5.46 0.50
C THR A 215 13.12 6.75 0.62
N ARG A 216 13.93 6.93 1.69
CA ARG A 216 14.72 8.14 1.95
C ARG A 216 16.22 7.94 1.87
N ALA A 217 16.72 6.73 2.09
CA ALA A 217 18.15 6.41 2.19
C ALA A 217 18.99 6.73 0.94
N ASN A 218 18.41 7.14 -0.19
CA ASN A 218 19.09 7.33 -1.47
C ASN A 218 18.82 8.66 -2.17
N ASP A 219 18.55 9.75 -1.48
CA ASP A 219 18.11 11.02 -2.10
C ASP A 219 16.86 10.87 -2.99
N CYS A 220 16.17 9.77 -2.84
CA CYS A 220 15.16 9.30 -3.75
C CYS A 220 13.78 9.53 -3.17
N GLN A 221 13.39 10.75 -2.94
CA GLN A 221 11.95 11.04 -2.84
C GLN A 221 11.19 10.48 -4.06
N TYR A 222 11.91 10.23 -5.17
CA TYR A 222 11.42 9.52 -6.36
C TYR A 222 12.64 9.01 -7.14
N SER A 223 13.23 7.87 -6.78
CA SER A 223 14.29 7.32 -7.63
C SER A 223 13.69 6.75 -8.90
N TYR A 224 14.07 7.32 -10.00
CA TYR A 224 13.70 6.89 -11.34
C TYR A 224 14.78 5.95 -11.91
N GLY A 225 15.46 5.20 -11.03
CA GLY A 225 16.69 4.47 -11.36
C GLY A 225 16.53 3.20 -12.18
N GLY A 226 15.30 2.78 -12.50
CA GLY A 226 15.05 1.58 -13.30
C GLY A 226 15.47 0.27 -12.65
N SER A 227 15.73 0.26 -11.34
CA SER A 227 16.00 -0.93 -10.55
C SER A 227 14.76 -1.44 -9.84
N GLU A 228 14.78 -2.67 -9.34
CA GLU A 228 13.69 -3.27 -8.56
C GLU A 228 13.31 -2.47 -7.30
N ARG A 229 14.17 -1.54 -6.86
CA ARG A 229 13.98 -0.64 -5.73
C ARG A 229 13.49 0.74 -6.14
N ASP A 230 13.30 0.97 -7.43
CA ASP A 230 12.82 2.23 -7.99
C ASP A 230 11.31 2.35 -7.77
N SER A 231 10.87 3.47 -7.22
CA SER A 231 9.46 3.73 -6.96
C SER A 231 8.60 3.71 -8.24
N PHE A 232 9.11 4.26 -9.35
CA PHE A 232 8.39 4.24 -10.63
C PHE A 232 8.29 2.82 -11.20
N TYR A 233 9.41 2.10 -11.24
CA TYR A 233 9.44 0.70 -11.68
C TYR A 233 8.51 -0.15 -10.82
N GLY A 234 8.64 -0.04 -9.50
CA GLY A 234 7.79 -0.77 -8.57
C GLY A 234 6.31 -0.48 -8.74
N TYR A 235 5.93 0.79 -8.96
CA TYR A 235 4.55 1.15 -9.27
C TYR A 235 4.04 0.44 -10.52
N VAL A 236 4.78 0.51 -11.63
CA VAL A 236 4.39 -0.12 -12.89
C VAL A 236 4.22 -1.64 -12.74
N GLU A 237 5.19 -2.32 -12.10
CA GLU A 237 5.13 -3.76 -11.86
C GLU A 237 3.91 -4.16 -11.02
N ASN A 238 3.67 -3.43 -9.94
CA ASN A 238 2.54 -3.72 -9.06
C ASN A 238 1.19 -3.45 -9.74
N MET A 239 1.08 -2.42 -10.58
CA MET A 239 -0.15 -2.15 -11.33
C MET A 239 -0.41 -3.18 -12.42
N ILE A 240 0.63 -3.61 -13.15
CA ILE A 240 0.51 -4.74 -14.10
C ILE A 240 0.00 -5.98 -13.36
N TYR A 241 0.64 -6.33 -12.26
CA TYR A 241 0.26 -7.48 -11.43
C TYR A 241 -1.20 -7.37 -10.96
N ALA A 242 -1.55 -6.29 -10.27
CA ALA A 242 -2.86 -6.11 -9.67
C ALA A 242 -3.99 -6.16 -10.71
N ILE A 243 -3.82 -5.50 -11.86
CA ILE A 243 -4.83 -5.47 -12.92
C ILE A 243 -4.99 -6.86 -13.58
N LYS A 244 -3.87 -7.53 -13.89
CA LYS A 244 -3.93 -8.88 -14.50
C LYS A 244 -4.55 -9.89 -13.55
N GLU A 245 -4.20 -9.84 -12.28
CA GLU A 245 -4.72 -10.74 -11.27
C GLU A 245 -6.20 -10.44 -10.96
N ALA A 246 -6.60 -9.17 -10.92
CA ALA A 246 -7.99 -8.79 -10.77
C ALA A 246 -8.87 -9.28 -11.93
N LYS A 247 -8.39 -9.15 -13.18
CA LYS A 247 -9.10 -9.68 -14.37
C LYS A 247 -9.34 -11.19 -14.27
N LYS A 248 -8.41 -11.96 -13.70
CA LYS A 248 -8.58 -13.41 -13.51
C LYS A 248 -9.62 -13.72 -12.43
N ARG A 249 -9.66 -12.94 -11.35
CA ARG A 249 -10.47 -13.20 -10.15
C ARG A 249 -11.86 -12.56 -10.21
N ASN A 250 -11.97 -11.42 -10.85
CA ASN A 250 -13.21 -10.64 -10.97
C ASN A 250 -13.37 -10.04 -12.37
N PRO A 251 -13.50 -10.88 -13.43
CA PRO A 251 -13.50 -10.44 -14.83
C PRO A 251 -14.64 -9.50 -15.20
N TYR A 252 -15.70 -9.46 -14.40
CA TYR A 252 -16.89 -8.64 -14.66
C TYR A 252 -16.84 -7.27 -13.98
N ASN A 253 -15.76 -6.93 -13.27
CA ASN A 253 -15.62 -5.61 -12.68
C ASN A 253 -15.28 -4.56 -13.74
N GLY A 254 -16.26 -3.74 -14.12
CA GLY A 254 -16.08 -2.63 -15.08
C GLY A 254 -15.09 -1.55 -14.61
N GLY A 255 -14.82 -1.46 -13.30
CA GLY A 255 -13.83 -0.55 -12.73
C GLY A 255 -12.38 -0.86 -13.12
N ILE A 256 -12.09 -2.11 -13.53
CA ILE A 256 -10.73 -2.52 -13.95
C ILE A 256 -10.25 -1.71 -15.16
N THR A 257 -11.11 -1.50 -16.16
CA THR A 257 -10.78 -0.69 -17.34
C THR A 257 -10.45 0.75 -16.96
N MET A 258 -11.32 1.38 -16.16
CA MET A 258 -11.10 2.77 -15.72
C MET A 258 -9.85 2.90 -14.85
N TRP A 259 -9.58 1.90 -14.00
CA TRP A 259 -8.36 1.87 -13.21
C TRP A 259 -7.11 1.80 -14.09
N ALA A 260 -7.10 0.96 -15.11
CA ALA A 260 -5.97 0.85 -16.05
C ALA A 260 -5.75 2.14 -16.86
N VAL A 261 -6.82 2.88 -17.19
CA VAL A 261 -6.71 4.22 -17.78
C VAL A 261 -6.06 5.20 -16.80
N GLY A 262 -6.51 5.23 -15.55
CA GLY A 262 -5.92 6.07 -14.51
C GLY A 262 -4.43 5.77 -14.30
N CYS A 263 -4.05 4.49 -14.26
CA CYS A 263 -2.65 4.07 -14.17
C CYS A 263 -1.83 4.56 -15.37
N MET A 264 -2.35 4.47 -16.60
CA MET A 264 -1.66 4.95 -17.80
C MET A 264 -1.41 6.46 -17.74
N LEU A 265 -2.40 7.24 -17.27
CA LEU A 265 -2.24 8.68 -17.10
C LEU A 265 -1.17 9.01 -16.04
N HIS A 266 -1.18 8.30 -14.93
CA HIS A 266 -0.19 8.49 -13.88
C HIS A 266 1.23 8.13 -14.36
N ILE A 267 1.37 7.03 -15.12
CA ILE A 267 2.62 6.62 -15.75
C ILE A 267 3.10 7.70 -16.75
N TYR A 268 2.19 8.27 -17.55
CA TYR A 268 2.50 9.37 -18.46
C TYR A 268 3.03 10.58 -17.70
N GLU A 269 2.39 11.00 -16.63
CA GLU A 269 2.81 12.16 -15.82
C GLU A 269 4.20 11.98 -15.23
N TYR A 270 4.47 10.82 -14.62
CA TYR A 270 5.80 10.50 -14.11
C TYR A 270 6.87 10.51 -15.22
N TYR A 271 6.55 9.96 -16.38
CA TYR A 271 7.48 9.96 -17.51
C TYR A 271 7.78 11.38 -18.01
N ILE A 272 6.75 12.23 -18.14
CA ILE A 272 6.92 13.62 -18.56
C ILE A 272 7.77 14.42 -17.57
N GLU A 273 7.56 14.23 -16.26
CA GLU A 273 8.39 14.84 -15.24
C GLU A 273 9.86 14.40 -15.36
N CYS A 274 10.08 13.10 -15.53
CA CYS A 274 11.43 12.55 -15.73
C CYS A 274 12.14 13.15 -16.94
N VAL A 275 11.43 13.28 -18.07
CA VAL A 275 11.98 13.91 -19.29
C VAL A 275 12.23 15.40 -19.09
N ALA A 276 11.31 16.13 -18.46
CA ALA A 276 11.44 17.57 -18.20
C ALA A 276 12.65 17.89 -17.30
N ARG A 277 12.97 16.99 -16.37
CA ARG A 277 14.15 17.09 -15.49
C ARG A 277 15.45 16.60 -16.17
N ALA A 278 15.39 16.23 -17.46
CA ALA A 278 16.52 15.65 -18.21
C ALA A 278 17.18 14.47 -17.48
N SER A 279 16.39 13.65 -16.81
CA SER A 279 16.87 12.50 -16.05
C SER A 279 17.49 11.46 -16.98
N GLU A 280 18.67 10.95 -16.61
CA GLU A 280 19.34 9.84 -17.31
C GLU A 280 18.52 8.53 -17.31
N HIS A 281 17.52 8.46 -16.43
CA HIS A 281 16.63 7.28 -16.29
C HIS A 281 15.43 7.29 -17.25
N ALA A 282 15.21 8.39 -18.00
CA ALA A 282 14.08 8.47 -18.94
C ALA A 282 14.01 7.30 -19.94
N PRO A 283 15.10 6.74 -20.49
CA PRO A 283 15.03 5.56 -21.36
C PRO A 283 14.55 4.29 -20.66
N SER A 284 14.95 4.06 -19.40
CA SER A 284 14.49 2.89 -18.62
C SER A 284 13.03 3.04 -18.22
N ASN A 285 12.62 4.24 -17.82
CA ASN A 285 11.23 4.54 -17.51
C ASN A 285 10.33 4.38 -18.74
N PHE A 286 10.79 4.78 -19.92
CA PHE A 286 10.03 4.52 -21.15
C PHE A 286 9.81 3.03 -21.42
N LYS A 287 10.79 2.16 -21.12
CA LYS A 287 10.60 0.71 -21.22
C LYS A 287 9.52 0.21 -20.27
N SER A 288 9.45 0.72 -19.04
CA SER A 288 8.39 0.39 -18.10
C SER A 288 7.03 0.88 -18.59
N CYS A 289 6.94 2.10 -19.15
CA CYS A 289 5.73 2.61 -19.79
C CYS A 289 5.26 1.70 -20.94
N LYS A 290 6.18 1.31 -21.80
CA LYS A 290 5.92 0.42 -22.95
C LYS A 290 5.42 -0.94 -22.47
N ARG A 291 6.02 -1.49 -21.42
CA ARG A 291 5.59 -2.75 -20.84
C ARG A 291 4.17 -2.67 -20.28
N PHE A 292 3.82 -1.61 -19.55
CA PHE A 292 2.44 -1.41 -19.09
C PHE A 292 1.45 -1.30 -20.26
N TYR A 293 1.83 -0.55 -21.31
CA TYR A 293 1.03 -0.44 -22.52
C TYR A 293 0.77 -1.81 -23.13
N ASP A 294 1.80 -2.58 -23.41
CA ASP A 294 1.68 -3.89 -24.09
C ASP A 294 0.94 -4.93 -23.26
N GLU A 295 1.19 -4.98 -21.95
CA GLU A 295 0.65 -6.02 -21.10
C GLU A 295 -0.76 -5.73 -20.57
N VAL A 296 -1.14 -4.45 -20.49
CA VAL A 296 -2.40 -4.01 -19.87
C VAL A 296 -3.22 -3.11 -20.77
N TYR A 297 -2.68 -1.95 -21.15
CA TYR A 297 -3.46 -0.88 -21.76
C TYR A 297 -3.94 -1.21 -23.16
N LYS A 298 -3.11 -1.79 -23.99
CA LYS A 298 -3.42 -2.19 -25.37
C LYS A 298 -4.66 -3.07 -25.48
N ALA A 299 -4.91 -3.90 -24.48
CA ALA A 299 -6.07 -4.80 -24.47
C ALA A 299 -7.40 -4.09 -24.20
N ILE A 300 -7.35 -2.88 -23.62
CA ILE A 300 -8.54 -2.08 -23.27
C ILE A 300 -8.71 -0.85 -24.16
N GLU A 301 -7.70 -0.47 -24.94
CA GLU A 301 -7.70 0.71 -25.79
C GLU A 301 -8.88 0.76 -26.78
N PRO A 302 -9.30 -0.36 -27.40
CA PRO A 302 -10.46 -0.35 -28.30
C PRO A 302 -11.79 -0.01 -27.62
N ASP A 303 -11.87 -0.18 -26.28
CA ASP A 303 -13.08 0.07 -25.50
C ASP A 303 -13.14 1.49 -24.95
N ILE A 304 -12.08 2.29 -25.18
CA ILE A 304 -11.94 3.65 -24.66
C ILE A 304 -12.06 4.63 -25.81
N SER A 305 -13.10 5.48 -25.78
CA SER A 305 -13.18 6.61 -26.72
C SER A 305 -12.17 7.71 -26.35
N ASP A 306 -11.67 8.43 -27.37
CA ASP A 306 -10.81 9.60 -27.16
C ASP A 306 -11.46 10.63 -26.23
N ALA A 307 -12.79 10.77 -26.30
CA ALA A 307 -13.53 11.68 -25.42
C ALA A 307 -13.47 11.23 -23.94
N MET A 308 -13.56 9.93 -23.66
CA MET A 308 -13.44 9.39 -22.29
C MET A 308 -12.02 9.58 -21.76
N LEU A 309 -11.01 9.31 -22.57
CA LEU A 309 -9.61 9.54 -22.20
C LEU A 309 -9.36 11.02 -21.90
N ALA A 310 -9.84 11.92 -22.77
CA ALA A 310 -9.72 13.36 -22.59
C ALA A 310 -10.47 13.86 -21.35
N GLN A 311 -11.67 13.34 -21.09
CA GLN A 311 -12.43 13.68 -19.89
C GLN A 311 -11.69 13.24 -18.63
N HIS A 312 -11.24 12.00 -18.58
CA HIS A 312 -10.50 11.47 -17.42
C HIS A 312 -9.18 12.20 -17.21
N TYR A 313 -8.44 12.49 -18.28
CA TYR A 313 -7.24 13.32 -18.23
C TYR A 313 -7.51 14.71 -17.66
N ASN A 314 -8.59 15.38 -18.10
CA ASN A 314 -8.96 16.68 -17.56
C ASN A 314 -9.38 16.61 -16.09
N ASP A 315 -10.08 15.55 -15.68
CA ASP A 315 -10.50 15.36 -14.29
C ASP A 315 -9.27 15.09 -13.37
N VAL A 316 -8.34 14.29 -13.85
CA VAL A 316 -7.06 14.00 -13.17
C VAL A 316 -6.21 15.27 -13.05
N MET A 317 -6.05 16.04 -14.14
CA MET A 317 -5.25 17.28 -14.14
C MET A 317 -5.88 18.42 -13.32
N ARG A 318 -7.18 18.37 -13.06
CA ARG A 318 -7.87 19.33 -12.19
C ARG A 318 -7.77 19.01 -10.71
N ASN A 319 -7.47 17.77 -10.36
CA ASN A 319 -7.25 17.39 -8.97
C ASN A 319 -5.92 18.00 -8.49
N ALA A 320 -5.97 18.80 -7.44
CA ALA A 320 -4.86 19.60 -6.91
C ALA A 320 -3.56 18.78 -6.68
N TYR A 321 -3.72 17.51 -6.32
CA TYR A 321 -2.60 16.60 -6.07
C TYR A 321 -1.70 16.38 -7.30
N ILE A 322 -2.27 16.37 -8.51
CA ILE A 322 -1.51 16.18 -9.77
C ILE A 322 -1.09 17.53 -10.33
N GLY A 323 -1.94 18.56 -10.20
CA GLY A 323 -1.60 19.92 -10.56
C GLY A 323 -0.34 20.44 -9.85
N ASP A 324 -0.16 20.10 -8.58
CA ASP A 324 1.00 20.50 -7.80
C ASP A 324 2.30 19.80 -8.24
N LYS A 325 2.24 18.53 -8.65
CA LYS A 325 3.41 17.81 -9.17
C LYS A 325 3.89 18.33 -10.54
N LEU A 326 2.96 18.74 -11.40
CA LEU A 326 3.26 19.33 -12.69
C LEU A 326 3.35 20.87 -12.62
N ASN A 327 3.23 21.47 -11.45
CA ASN A 327 3.22 22.92 -11.27
C ASN A 327 4.51 23.55 -11.83
N GLY A 328 4.39 24.21 -12.99
CA GLY A 328 5.50 24.79 -13.71
C GLY A 328 6.15 23.89 -14.78
N ILE A 329 5.72 22.63 -14.93
CA ILE A 329 6.19 21.75 -16.00
C ILE A 329 5.22 21.82 -17.18
N ILE A 330 5.69 22.35 -18.30
CA ILE A 330 4.96 22.28 -19.57
C ILE A 330 5.22 20.88 -20.14
N PRO A 331 4.18 20.05 -20.36
CA PRO A 331 4.35 18.73 -20.96
C PRO A 331 5.09 18.84 -22.29
N CYS A 332 6.19 18.11 -22.45
CA CYS A 332 6.98 18.08 -23.68
C CYS A 332 6.30 17.33 -24.83
N MET A 333 5.25 16.56 -24.52
CA MET A 333 4.37 15.90 -25.48
C MET A 333 2.98 15.70 -24.86
N SER A 334 1.96 15.61 -25.69
CA SER A 334 0.59 15.27 -25.25
C SER A 334 0.46 13.78 -24.91
N ILE A 335 -0.61 13.40 -24.20
CA ILE A 335 -0.93 12.00 -23.92
C ILE A 335 -1.10 11.20 -25.22
N TYR A 336 -1.67 11.79 -26.27
CA TYR A 336 -1.86 11.13 -27.57
C TYR A 336 -0.53 10.87 -28.29
N GLU A 337 0.40 11.84 -28.28
CA GLU A 337 1.76 11.67 -28.82
C GLU A 337 2.51 10.59 -28.03
N PHE A 338 2.36 10.58 -26.72
CA PHE A 338 2.96 9.55 -25.87
C PHE A 338 2.44 8.15 -26.20
N LEU A 339 1.11 7.98 -26.31
CA LEU A 339 0.50 6.70 -26.67
C LEU A 339 0.94 6.24 -28.06
N ASN A 340 1.01 7.16 -29.06
CA ASN A 340 1.52 6.84 -30.39
C ASN A 340 2.99 6.37 -30.35
N LYS A 341 3.82 7.04 -29.56
CA LYS A 341 5.21 6.63 -29.34
C LYS A 341 5.34 5.26 -28.71
N LEU A 342 4.41 4.88 -27.81
CA LEU A 342 4.35 3.54 -27.23
C LEU A 342 3.91 2.48 -28.26
N LYS A 343 3.08 2.83 -29.23
CA LYS A 343 2.64 1.94 -30.32
C LYS A 343 3.75 1.63 -31.32
N GLU A 344 4.58 2.61 -31.64
CA GLU A 344 5.62 2.55 -32.67
C GLU A 344 6.88 1.79 -32.22
N ASN A 345 7.16 1.71 -30.93
CA ASN A 345 8.32 1.07 -30.34
C ASN A 345 7.96 -0.24 -29.63
#